data_fbda8def00064d9cbf933040ea740625
#
_entry.id   fbda8def00064d9cbf933040ea740625
#
_cell.length_a   1.000
_cell.length_b   1.000
_cell.length_c   1.000
_cell.angle_alpha   90.00
_cell.angle_beta   90.00
_cell.angle_gamma   90.00
#
_symmetry.space_group_name_H-M   'P 1'
#
loop_
_entity.id
_entity.type
_entity.pdbx_description
1 polymer ?
#
loop_
_entity_poly.entity_id
_entity_poly.type
_entity_poly.pdbx_seq_one_letter_code
_entity_poly.pdbx_strand_id
1 'polypeptide(L)'
;TSDFLSVRHVNLVRFSDDLQTIVPNIAKGWKWNSDFTKLTFYLRKGHKWSDGKPFTAEDVKFWYDHLALSPLIMEKPKDYVLVNGKPMKVEVVDPQTVVFNMPAPKPGLLAHFAFSFAQGFQPKHFLAPYHPELNPNADKEAQKAGFENGLAVIKAYFGNSDWTDTPSPLLNSPDKVAKLPADVIPTLESHIYITDTTEGRHLVANPYFHIVDTQGNQLPYISEQDEVYINDREIRLLKLINGEVDYKAQSLQLPAAPLLLENKEKGGYQIDLRPEI
;
A
#
# COMPACT_ATOMS: atom_id res chain seq x y z
N THR A 1 -10.41 -0.68 -9.53
CA THR A 1 -9.58 0.14 -8.64
C THR A 1 -10.39 0.63 -7.48
N SER A 2 -9.84 0.50 -6.28
CA SER A 2 -10.49 0.90 -5.05
C SER A 2 -10.38 2.42 -4.85
N ASP A 3 -11.50 3.09 -4.60
CA ASP A 3 -11.50 4.51 -4.20
C ASP A 3 -10.72 4.70 -2.89
N PHE A 4 -10.75 3.71 -2.01
CA PHE A 4 -10.07 3.76 -0.72
C PHE A 4 -8.54 3.63 -0.80
N LEU A 5 -8.00 3.08 -1.89
CA LEU A 5 -6.56 3.04 -2.07
C LEU A 5 -5.96 4.45 -2.03
N SER A 6 -6.60 5.40 -2.70
CA SER A 6 -6.12 6.78 -2.78
C SER A 6 -6.13 7.52 -1.44
N VAL A 7 -6.98 7.12 -0.51
CA VAL A 7 -7.11 7.78 0.81
C VAL A 7 -6.37 7.08 1.95
N ARG A 8 -5.98 5.82 1.77
CA ARG A 8 -5.28 5.03 2.81
C ARG A 8 -3.81 4.78 2.52
N HIS A 9 -3.40 4.86 1.23
CA HIS A 9 -2.07 4.50 0.78
C HIS A 9 -0.98 5.33 1.46
N VAL A 10 0.11 4.66 1.83
CA VAL A 10 1.31 5.29 2.41
C VAL A 10 2.56 4.79 1.70
N ASN A 11 3.57 5.66 1.60
CA ASN A 11 4.87 5.31 1.05
C ASN A 11 5.99 5.94 1.91
N LEU A 12 7.24 5.69 1.58
CA LEU A 12 8.38 6.26 2.32
C LEU A 12 8.31 7.79 2.40
N VAL A 13 7.92 8.43 1.30
CA VAL A 13 7.67 9.87 1.18
C VAL A 13 6.38 10.09 0.40
N ARG A 14 5.85 11.30 0.40
CA ARG A 14 4.67 11.67 -0.38
C ARG A 14 4.83 13.04 -1.01
N PHE A 15 4.00 13.40 -1.96
CA PHE A 15 3.87 14.79 -2.39
C PHE A 15 3.11 15.61 -1.33
N SER A 16 3.41 16.91 -1.26
CA SER A 16 2.60 17.90 -0.56
C SER A 16 1.20 17.99 -1.19
N ASP A 17 0.25 18.56 -0.46
CA ASP A 17 -1.15 18.61 -0.90
C ASP A 17 -1.35 19.46 -2.18
N ASP A 18 -0.42 20.40 -2.44
CA ASP A 18 -0.35 21.19 -3.68
C ASP A 18 0.48 20.50 -4.80
N LEU A 19 0.99 19.30 -4.56
CA LEU A 19 1.80 18.49 -5.47
C LEU A 19 3.12 19.14 -5.93
N GLN A 20 3.59 20.20 -5.23
CA GLN A 20 4.78 20.94 -5.65
C GLN A 20 6.07 20.40 -5.04
N THR A 21 6.00 19.79 -3.87
CA THR A 21 7.18 19.34 -3.13
C THR A 21 7.01 17.91 -2.61
N ILE A 22 8.13 17.24 -2.37
CA ILE A 22 8.13 15.94 -1.69
C ILE A 22 8.33 16.20 -0.20
N VAL A 23 7.49 15.57 0.61
CA VAL A 23 7.47 15.71 2.06
C VAL A 23 7.63 14.35 2.76
N PRO A 24 8.09 14.32 4.02
CA PRO A 24 8.16 13.10 4.82
C PRO A 24 6.80 12.38 4.93
N ASN A 25 6.85 11.03 4.98
CA ASN A 25 5.69 10.20 5.32
C ASN A 25 6.14 9.09 6.28
N ILE A 26 6.27 7.83 5.84
CA ILE A 26 6.82 6.72 6.64
C ILE A 26 8.27 7.04 7.06
N ALA A 27 9.10 7.53 6.14
CA ALA A 27 10.39 8.10 6.48
C ALA A 27 10.20 9.50 7.09
N LYS A 28 10.97 9.81 8.13
CA LYS A 28 11.02 11.18 8.72
C LYS A 28 11.84 12.15 7.87
N GLY A 29 12.62 11.65 6.91
CA GLY A 29 13.44 12.44 6.01
C GLY A 29 14.37 11.58 5.18
N TRP A 30 15.11 12.23 4.29
CA TRP A 30 16.06 11.59 3.40
C TRP A 30 17.25 12.50 3.10
N LYS A 31 18.30 11.91 2.51
CA LYS A 31 19.48 12.64 2.04
C LYS A 31 20.02 12.04 0.77
N TRP A 32 20.28 12.88 -0.24
CA TRP A 32 21.06 12.54 -1.42
C TRP A 32 22.55 12.86 -1.22
N ASN A 33 23.42 12.09 -1.88
CA ASN A 33 24.76 12.57 -2.16
C ASN A 33 24.75 13.53 -3.37
N SER A 34 25.90 14.14 -3.66
CA SER A 34 26.01 15.21 -4.67
C SER A 34 25.73 14.77 -6.11
N ASP A 35 25.93 13.49 -6.43
CA ASP A 35 25.81 12.94 -7.78
C ASP A 35 24.56 12.07 -7.99
N PHE A 36 23.63 12.06 -7.02
CA PHE A 36 22.39 11.28 -7.06
C PHE A 36 22.58 9.77 -7.28
N THR A 37 23.71 9.22 -6.82
CA THR A 37 23.98 7.78 -6.83
C THR A 37 23.68 7.12 -5.49
N LYS A 38 23.40 7.91 -4.44
CA LYS A 38 23.12 7.41 -3.08
C LYS A 38 21.96 8.17 -2.46
N LEU A 39 20.89 7.43 -2.13
CA LEU A 39 19.72 7.93 -1.42
C LEU A 39 19.63 7.24 -0.06
N THR A 40 19.68 8.03 1.01
CA THR A 40 19.51 7.56 2.39
C THR A 40 18.15 7.98 2.90
N PHE A 41 17.36 7.03 3.41
CA PHE A 41 16.13 7.31 4.16
C PHE A 41 16.36 7.11 5.65
N TYR A 42 15.79 8.03 6.43
CA TYR A 42 15.76 7.98 7.89
C TYR A 42 14.34 7.65 8.32
N LEU A 43 14.14 6.48 8.92
CA LEU A 43 12.83 6.01 9.39
C LEU A 43 12.53 6.55 10.79
N ARG A 44 11.25 6.50 11.19
CA ARG A 44 10.81 6.90 12.52
C ARG A 44 11.07 5.77 13.52
N LYS A 45 11.60 6.11 14.69
CA LYS A 45 11.75 5.17 15.80
C LYS A 45 10.37 4.83 16.40
N GLY A 46 10.14 3.56 16.70
CA GLY A 46 8.90 3.12 17.34
C GLY A 46 7.73 2.92 16.37
N HIS A 47 7.94 3.08 15.06
CA HIS A 47 6.92 2.78 14.05
C HIS A 47 6.59 1.29 14.06
N LYS A 48 5.32 0.93 13.94
CA LYS A 48 4.83 -0.44 14.02
C LYS A 48 3.92 -0.76 12.84
N TRP A 49 3.97 -2.01 12.42
CA TRP A 49 2.97 -2.63 11.58
C TRP A 49 1.62 -2.75 12.32
N SER A 50 0.54 -3.00 11.59
CA SER A 50 -0.81 -3.11 12.14
C SER A 50 -0.99 -4.27 13.13
N ASP A 51 -0.10 -5.25 13.13
CA ASP A 51 -0.02 -6.34 14.11
C ASP A 51 0.84 -6.02 15.34
N GLY A 52 1.33 -4.78 15.45
CA GLY A 52 2.16 -4.29 16.56
C GLY A 52 3.64 -4.61 16.47
N LYS A 53 4.09 -5.35 15.44
CA LYS A 53 5.52 -5.62 15.23
C LYS A 53 6.26 -4.37 14.76
N PRO A 54 7.55 -4.19 15.13
CA PRO A 54 8.30 -3.02 14.72
C PRO A 54 8.49 -2.98 13.20
N PHE A 55 8.34 -1.79 12.61
CA PHE A 55 8.78 -1.48 11.26
C PHE A 55 10.21 -0.96 11.28
N THR A 56 11.06 -1.50 10.41
CA THR A 56 12.50 -1.19 10.36
C THR A 56 13.03 -1.12 8.93
N ALA A 57 14.27 -0.70 8.79
CA ALA A 57 15.01 -0.71 7.53
C ALA A 57 15.14 -2.11 6.90
N GLU A 58 15.05 -3.17 7.71
CA GLU A 58 15.04 -4.55 7.24
C GLU A 58 13.81 -4.89 6.39
N ASP A 59 12.66 -4.26 6.65
CA ASP A 59 11.43 -4.45 5.86
C ASP A 59 11.56 -3.84 4.45
N VAL A 60 12.30 -2.71 4.34
CA VAL A 60 12.63 -2.08 3.06
C VAL A 60 13.62 -2.94 2.28
N LYS A 61 14.68 -3.43 2.94
CA LYS A 61 15.67 -4.30 2.31
C LYS A 61 15.06 -5.63 1.87
N PHE A 62 14.22 -6.25 2.69
CA PHE A 62 13.50 -7.48 2.38
C PHE A 62 12.64 -7.32 1.13
N TRP A 63 11.83 -6.24 1.06
CA TRP A 63 11.04 -5.92 -0.13
C TRP A 63 11.93 -5.87 -1.38
N TYR A 64 13.03 -5.13 -1.31
CA TYR A 64 13.89 -4.93 -2.47
C TYR A 64 14.58 -6.21 -2.93
N ASP A 65 15.28 -6.90 -2.01
CA ASP A 65 16.15 -8.04 -2.35
C ASP A 65 15.34 -9.32 -2.66
N HIS A 66 14.28 -9.58 -1.89
CA HIS A 66 13.58 -10.86 -1.91
C HIS A 66 12.22 -10.83 -2.61
N LEU A 67 11.65 -9.67 -2.87
CA LEU A 67 10.39 -9.56 -3.59
C LEU A 67 10.56 -8.85 -4.93
N ALA A 68 11.04 -7.61 -4.94
CA ALA A 68 11.10 -6.78 -6.15
C ALA A 68 12.16 -7.25 -7.16
N LEU A 69 13.27 -7.84 -6.70
CA LEU A 69 14.33 -8.41 -7.54
C LEU A 69 14.27 -9.93 -7.69
N SER A 70 13.46 -10.61 -6.89
CA SER A 70 13.44 -12.09 -6.91
C SER A 70 12.80 -12.62 -8.18
N PRO A 71 13.52 -13.41 -8.99
CA PRO A 71 12.94 -14.03 -10.19
C PRO A 71 11.89 -15.10 -9.86
N LEU A 72 11.83 -15.55 -8.60
CA LEU A 72 10.78 -16.47 -8.12
C LEU A 72 9.43 -15.76 -7.97
N ILE A 73 9.45 -14.46 -7.66
CA ILE A 73 8.26 -13.65 -7.38
C ILE A 73 7.88 -12.80 -8.59
N MET A 74 8.85 -12.07 -9.13
CA MET A 74 8.68 -11.17 -10.27
C MET A 74 9.39 -11.76 -11.47
N GLU A 75 8.65 -12.16 -12.51
CA GLU A 75 9.23 -12.67 -13.75
C GLU A 75 10.27 -11.72 -14.35
N LYS A 76 9.97 -10.42 -14.26
CA LYS A 76 10.87 -9.34 -14.67
C LYS A 76 10.80 -8.20 -13.65
N PRO A 77 11.94 -7.79 -13.06
CA PRO A 77 11.99 -6.61 -12.20
C PRO A 77 11.46 -5.36 -12.92
N LYS A 78 10.73 -4.54 -12.20
CA LYS A 78 10.20 -3.28 -12.73
C LYS A 78 11.33 -2.27 -12.96
N ASP A 79 11.18 -1.38 -13.94
CA ASP A 79 12.20 -0.43 -14.31
C ASP A 79 12.62 0.52 -13.19
N TYR A 80 11.70 0.81 -12.26
CA TYR A 80 12.03 1.72 -11.15
C TYR A 80 12.97 1.12 -10.11
N VAL A 81 13.05 -0.22 -9.99
CA VAL A 81 14.03 -0.89 -9.09
C VAL A 81 15.37 -1.12 -9.76
N LEU A 82 15.51 -0.77 -11.04
CA LEU A 82 16.74 -0.88 -11.81
C LEU A 82 17.29 0.50 -12.18
N VAL A 83 18.58 0.56 -12.46
CA VAL A 83 19.27 1.73 -13.03
C VAL A 83 20.05 1.27 -14.25
N ASN A 84 19.65 1.72 -15.44
CA ASN A 84 20.23 1.25 -16.70
C ASN A 84 20.25 -0.28 -16.82
N GLY A 85 19.14 -0.93 -16.40
CA GLY A 85 18.99 -2.39 -16.41
C GLY A 85 19.76 -3.13 -15.32
N LYS A 86 20.45 -2.43 -14.42
CA LYS A 86 21.22 -3.03 -13.32
C LYS A 86 20.53 -2.80 -11.97
N PRO A 87 20.54 -3.77 -11.05
CA PRO A 87 19.98 -3.59 -9.71
C PRO A 87 20.75 -2.55 -8.90
N MET A 88 20.04 -1.88 -8.00
CA MET A 88 20.65 -1.10 -6.94
C MET A 88 21.14 -2.02 -5.82
N LYS A 89 21.93 -1.50 -4.90
CA LYS A 89 22.28 -2.19 -3.66
C LYS A 89 21.59 -1.50 -2.50
N VAL A 90 20.72 -2.21 -1.78
CA VAL A 90 20.04 -1.69 -0.59
C VAL A 90 20.77 -2.16 0.65
N GLU A 91 21.19 -1.23 1.51
CA GLU A 91 21.95 -1.48 2.72
C GLU A 91 21.20 -0.98 3.95
N VAL A 92 21.15 -1.79 4.99
CA VAL A 92 20.67 -1.41 6.32
C VAL A 92 21.88 -0.98 7.14
N VAL A 93 21.91 0.29 7.54
CA VAL A 93 22.97 0.86 8.40
C VAL A 93 22.64 0.61 9.85
N ASP A 94 21.39 0.82 10.23
CA ASP A 94 20.79 0.56 11.51
C ASP A 94 19.26 0.36 11.33
N PRO A 95 18.51 -0.03 12.37
CA PRO A 95 17.07 -0.27 12.23
C PRO A 95 16.25 0.90 11.66
N GLN A 96 16.76 2.13 11.73
CA GLN A 96 16.09 3.34 11.25
C GLN A 96 16.76 3.96 10.02
N THR A 97 17.83 3.37 9.48
CA THR A 97 18.57 3.97 8.36
C THR A 97 18.77 2.95 7.24
N VAL A 98 18.18 3.23 6.08
CA VAL A 98 18.33 2.42 4.87
C VAL A 98 18.92 3.26 3.74
N VAL A 99 19.83 2.66 2.98
CA VAL A 99 20.58 3.32 1.91
C VAL A 99 20.39 2.57 0.60
N PHE A 100 19.96 3.30 -0.44
CA PHE A 100 19.91 2.84 -1.81
C PHE A 100 21.17 3.35 -2.52
N ASN A 101 22.06 2.43 -2.89
CA ASN A 101 23.26 2.71 -3.68
C ASN A 101 22.99 2.33 -5.15
N MET A 102 23.07 3.28 -6.05
CA MET A 102 22.74 3.16 -7.45
C MET A 102 24.01 3.10 -8.31
N PRO A 103 24.07 2.25 -9.33
CA PRO A 103 25.23 2.16 -10.23
C PRO A 103 25.41 3.38 -11.15
N ALA A 104 24.43 4.28 -11.23
CA ALA A 104 24.47 5.56 -11.94
C ALA A 104 23.45 6.53 -11.33
N PRO A 105 23.51 7.84 -11.59
CA PRO A 105 22.57 8.84 -11.09
C PRO A 105 21.12 8.49 -11.39
N LYS A 106 20.23 8.56 -10.37
CA LYS A 106 18.77 8.32 -10.51
C LYS A 106 17.96 9.33 -9.66
N PRO A 107 17.99 10.62 -9.98
CA PRO A 107 17.32 11.64 -9.18
C PRO A 107 15.80 11.43 -9.06
N GLY A 108 15.16 10.83 -10.07
CA GLY A 108 13.72 10.53 -10.07
C GLY A 108 13.27 9.43 -9.10
N LEU A 109 14.18 8.68 -8.47
CA LEU A 109 13.82 7.60 -7.54
C LEU A 109 13.01 8.12 -6.35
N LEU A 110 13.35 9.29 -5.82
CA LEU A 110 12.62 9.89 -4.70
C LEU A 110 11.17 10.23 -5.08
N ALA A 111 10.97 10.81 -6.26
CA ALA A 111 9.64 11.12 -6.77
C ALA A 111 8.84 9.83 -7.01
N HIS A 112 9.49 8.75 -7.48
CA HIS A 112 8.85 7.46 -7.62
C HIS A 112 8.28 6.97 -6.27
N PHE A 113 9.04 7.03 -5.20
CA PHE A 113 8.56 6.70 -3.83
C PHE A 113 7.50 7.66 -3.28
N ALA A 114 7.25 8.79 -3.94
CA ALA A 114 6.23 9.73 -3.51
C ALA A 114 4.86 9.49 -4.17
N PHE A 115 4.83 9.01 -5.42
CA PHE A 115 3.58 8.84 -6.18
C PHE A 115 3.20 7.40 -6.51
N SER A 116 4.15 6.47 -6.47
CA SER A 116 3.89 5.08 -6.84
C SER A 116 2.96 4.39 -5.84
N PHE A 117 2.04 3.58 -6.35
CA PHE A 117 1.27 2.66 -5.53
C PHE A 117 2.10 1.47 -5.03
N ALA A 118 3.27 1.23 -5.61
CA ALA A 118 4.22 0.27 -5.09
C ALA A 118 4.88 0.80 -3.83
N GLN A 119 4.55 0.21 -2.70
CA GLN A 119 5.21 0.52 -1.44
C GLN A 119 6.64 -0.04 -1.45
N GLY A 120 7.62 0.79 -1.09
CA GLY A 120 9.02 0.41 -1.02
C GLY A 120 9.39 -0.41 0.23
N PHE A 121 8.46 -1.18 0.78
CA PHE A 121 8.63 -2.01 1.98
C PHE A 121 7.56 -3.09 2.05
N GLN A 122 7.87 -4.21 2.72
CA GLN A 122 6.91 -5.28 3.01
C GLN A 122 7.22 -5.93 4.37
N PRO A 123 6.22 -6.49 5.09
CA PRO A 123 6.39 -7.04 6.42
C PRO A 123 7.27 -8.30 6.40
N LYS A 124 8.57 -8.13 6.60
CA LYS A 124 9.56 -9.21 6.61
C LYS A 124 9.17 -10.33 7.59
N HIS A 125 8.74 -9.96 8.79
CA HIS A 125 8.39 -10.93 9.83
C HIS A 125 7.20 -11.82 9.44
N PHE A 126 6.30 -11.33 8.60
CA PHE A 126 5.12 -12.05 8.12
C PHE A 126 5.44 -12.91 6.89
N LEU A 127 6.17 -12.36 5.92
CA LEU A 127 6.41 -13.02 4.62
C LEU A 127 7.67 -13.91 4.60
N ALA A 128 8.73 -13.57 5.34
CA ALA A 128 9.97 -14.33 5.31
C ALA A 128 9.83 -15.81 5.74
N PRO A 129 8.94 -16.19 6.67
CA PRO A 129 8.67 -17.60 6.98
C PRO A 129 8.22 -18.44 5.79
N TYR A 130 7.59 -17.82 4.79
CA TYR A 130 7.11 -18.47 3.57
C TYR A 130 8.08 -18.37 2.40
N HIS A 131 9.16 -17.59 2.54
CA HIS A 131 10.09 -17.38 1.42
C HIS A 131 11.08 -18.54 1.30
N PRO A 132 11.13 -19.27 0.17
CA PRO A 132 11.91 -20.50 0.05
C PRO A 132 13.43 -20.29 0.19
N GLU A 133 13.94 -19.11 -0.19
CA GLU A 133 15.37 -18.78 -0.02
C GLU A 133 15.74 -18.41 1.44
N LEU A 134 14.76 -18.02 2.26
CA LEU A 134 14.98 -17.57 3.64
C LEU A 134 14.62 -18.63 4.68
N ASN A 135 13.70 -19.53 4.34
CA ASN A 135 13.25 -20.58 5.24
C ASN A 135 13.20 -21.95 4.52
N PRO A 136 14.06 -22.90 4.89
CA PRO A 136 14.02 -24.25 4.32
C PRO A 136 12.70 -25.00 4.57
N ASN A 137 11.90 -24.56 5.53
CA ASN A 137 10.58 -25.12 5.83
C ASN A 137 9.42 -24.30 5.27
N ALA A 138 9.66 -23.36 4.35
CA ALA A 138 8.66 -22.45 3.80
C ALA A 138 7.39 -23.18 3.32
N ASP A 139 7.54 -24.29 2.63
CA ASP A 139 6.40 -25.06 2.11
C ASP A 139 5.58 -25.71 3.23
N LYS A 140 6.25 -26.20 4.29
CA LYS A 140 5.55 -26.76 5.46
C LYS A 140 4.75 -25.69 6.20
N GLU A 141 5.30 -24.49 6.36
CA GLU A 141 4.59 -23.37 6.97
C GLU A 141 3.41 -22.93 6.10
N ALA A 142 3.58 -22.89 4.77
CA ALA A 142 2.53 -22.57 3.82
C ALA A 142 1.38 -23.61 3.86
N GLN A 143 1.69 -24.89 3.94
CA GLN A 143 0.70 -25.96 4.03
C GLN A 143 -0.14 -25.86 5.31
N LYS A 144 0.45 -25.48 6.44
CA LYS A 144 -0.29 -25.18 7.68
C LYS A 144 -1.28 -24.01 7.50
N ALA A 145 -0.92 -23.03 6.67
CA ALA A 145 -1.76 -21.90 6.31
C ALA A 145 -2.77 -22.20 5.18
N GLY A 146 -2.79 -23.43 4.67
CA GLY A 146 -3.72 -23.88 3.63
C GLY A 146 -3.29 -23.55 2.19
N PHE A 147 -2.01 -23.27 1.97
CA PHE A 147 -1.42 -23.06 0.65
C PHE A 147 -0.65 -24.29 0.17
N GLU A 148 -0.42 -24.37 -1.11
CA GLU A 148 0.36 -25.45 -1.73
C GLU A 148 1.83 -25.40 -1.31
N ASN A 149 2.44 -24.22 -1.35
CA ASN A 149 3.84 -23.98 -1.03
C ASN A 149 4.09 -22.54 -0.63
N GLY A 150 5.30 -22.24 -0.14
CA GLY A 150 5.68 -20.91 0.33
C GLY A 150 5.58 -19.83 -0.74
N LEU A 151 5.95 -20.16 -1.97
CA LEU A 151 5.86 -19.23 -3.09
C LEU A 151 4.42 -18.82 -3.40
N ALA A 152 3.46 -19.75 -3.26
CA ALA A 152 2.05 -19.47 -3.42
C ALA A 152 1.55 -18.45 -2.37
N VAL A 153 2.03 -18.53 -1.12
CA VAL A 153 1.73 -17.53 -0.07
C VAL A 153 2.27 -16.15 -0.48
N ILE A 154 3.56 -16.08 -0.85
CA ILE A 154 4.17 -14.81 -1.23
C ILE A 154 3.42 -14.16 -2.39
N LYS A 155 3.12 -14.92 -3.45
CA LYS A 155 2.39 -14.40 -4.61
C LYS A 155 0.94 -14.02 -4.29
N ALA A 156 0.36 -14.64 -3.29
CA ALA A 156 -0.97 -14.30 -2.82
C ALA A 156 -1.02 -12.93 -2.15
N TYR A 157 -0.03 -12.61 -1.32
CA TYR A 157 0.02 -11.36 -0.57
C TYR A 157 0.71 -10.21 -1.31
N PHE A 158 1.77 -10.50 -2.06
CA PHE A 158 2.50 -9.49 -2.82
C PHE A 158 2.04 -9.41 -4.28
N GLY A 159 1.56 -10.53 -4.84
CA GLY A 159 1.05 -10.62 -6.21
C GLY A 159 2.15 -10.59 -7.28
N ASN A 160 1.71 -10.63 -8.55
CA ASN A 160 2.57 -10.41 -9.71
C ASN A 160 2.65 -8.91 -10.09
N SER A 161 1.92 -8.09 -9.39
CA SER A 161 1.97 -6.63 -9.48
C SER A 161 2.57 -6.10 -8.20
N ASP A 162 3.26 -5.00 -8.31
CA ASP A 162 3.75 -4.21 -7.18
C ASP A 162 2.64 -3.43 -6.46
N TRP A 163 1.37 -3.75 -6.74
CA TRP A 163 0.20 -3.17 -6.11
C TRP A 163 -0.10 -3.87 -4.79
N THR A 164 -0.14 -3.09 -3.72
CA THR A 164 -0.54 -3.55 -2.40
C THR A 164 -2.05 -3.71 -2.23
N ASP A 165 -2.81 -3.34 -3.27
CA ASP A 165 -4.28 -3.42 -3.29
C ASP A 165 -4.81 -4.75 -3.84
N THR A 166 -3.95 -5.70 -4.14
CA THR A 166 -4.42 -7.05 -4.46
C THR A 166 -4.89 -7.68 -3.14
N PRO A 167 -6.21 -7.90 -2.96
CA PRO A 167 -6.69 -8.59 -1.76
C PRO A 167 -5.97 -9.92 -1.69
N SER A 168 -5.47 -10.26 -0.52
CA SER A 168 -4.95 -11.59 -0.29
C SER A 168 -6.01 -12.61 -0.73
N PRO A 169 -5.66 -13.65 -1.51
CA PRO A 169 -6.57 -14.76 -1.79
C PRO A 169 -7.14 -15.40 -0.52
N LEU A 170 -6.50 -15.22 0.63
CA LEU A 170 -7.05 -15.60 1.92
C LEU A 170 -8.27 -14.77 2.29
N LEU A 171 -8.29 -13.49 1.96
CA LEU A 171 -9.43 -12.61 2.17
C LEU A 171 -10.59 -12.92 1.21
N ASN A 172 -10.30 -13.49 0.04
CA ASN A 172 -11.32 -13.93 -0.92
C ASN A 172 -11.99 -15.27 -0.56
N SER A 173 -11.62 -15.88 0.55
CA SER A 173 -12.23 -17.13 1.03
C SER A 173 -12.87 -16.91 2.39
N PRO A 174 -14.22 -16.79 2.49
CA PRO A 174 -14.93 -16.58 3.76
C PRO A 174 -14.55 -17.60 4.83
N ASP A 175 -14.35 -18.86 4.45
CA ASP A 175 -13.94 -19.94 5.35
C ASP A 175 -12.55 -19.75 5.93
N LYS A 176 -11.68 -19.07 5.20
CA LYS A 176 -10.32 -18.73 5.62
C LYS A 176 -10.31 -17.45 6.45
N VAL A 177 -11.10 -16.45 6.06
CA VAL A 177 -11.27 -15.20 6.81
C VAL A 177 -11.81 -15.44 8.22
N ALA A 178 -12.75 -16.37 8.39
CA ALA A 178 -13.27 -16.73 9.72
C ALA A 178 -12.20 -17.33 10.67
N LYS A 179 -11.03 -17.71 10.15
CA LYS A 179 -9.91 -18.25 10.94
C LYS A 179 -8.82 -17.22 11.25
N LEU A 180 -9.00 -15.95 10.88
CA LEU A 180 -7.92 -15.02 10.66
C LEU A 180 -7.86 -13.71 11.46
N PRO A 181 -7.64 -13.65 12.74
CA PRO A 181 -6.85 -12.54 13.27
C PRO A 181 -5.36 -12.61 12.87
N ALA A 182 -4.85 -13.78 12.52
CA ALA A 182 -3.43 -14.01 12.24
C ALA A 182 -3.03 -13.93 10.76
N ASP A 183 -3.99 -13.95 9.82
CA ASP A 183 -3.71 -14.13 8.40
C ASP A 183 -3.97 -12.87 7.56
N VAL A 184 -4.36 -11.78 8.20
CA VAL A 184 -4.41 -10.46 7.56
C VAL A 184 -2.99 -9.95 7.43
N ILE A 185 -2.54 -9.68 6.19
CA ILE A 185 -1.21 -9.12 5.99
C ILE A 185 -1.04 -7.81 6.77
N PRO A 186 -0.01 -7.69 7.61
CA PRO A 186 0.26 -6.45 8.32
C PRO A 186 0.51 -5.29 7.35
N THR A 187 -0.05 -4.13 7.67
CA THR A 187 0.08 -2.92 6.86
C THR A 187 0.52 -1.72 7.71
N LEU A 188 1.09 -0.70 7.04
CA LEU A 188 1.36 0.63 7.63
C LEU A 188 0.28 1.64 7.21
N GLU A 189 -0.69 1.24 6.40
CA GLU A 189 -1.78 2.09 5.94
C GLU A 189 -2.76 2.46 7.05
N SER A 190 -3.62 3.45 6.78
CA SER A 190 -4.59 3.92 7.77
C SER A 190 -5.64 2.89 8.17
N HIS A 191 -5.97 1.96 7.26
CA HIS A 191 -6.98 0.93 7.49
C HIS A 191 -6.46 -0.45 7.09
N ILE A 192 -7.00 -1.46 7.73
CA ILE A 192 -6.67 -2.87 7.59
C ILE A 192 -7.85 -3.56 6.91
N TYR A 193 -7.61 -4.36 5.89
CA TYR A 193 -8.63 -5.22 5.29
C TYR A 193 -9.03 -6.34 6.25
N ILE A 194 -10.31 -6.41 6.59
CA ILE A 194 -10.87 -7.47 7.42
C ILE A 194 -11.58 -8.52 6.56
N THR A 195 -12.38 -8.08 5.60
CA THR A 195 -13.06 -8.97 4.65
C THR A 195 -12.97 -8.41 3.23
N ASP A 196 -12.95 -9.32 2.26
CA ASP A 196 -13.14 -9.03 0.84
C ASP A 196 -14.02 -10.13 0.24
N THR A 197 -15.18 -9.74 -0.26
CA THR A 197 -16.19 -10.62 -0.83
C THR A 197 -16.55 -10.17 -2.24
N THR A 198 -17.42 -10.92 -2.92
CA THR A 198 -17.98 -10.49 -4.20
C THR A 198 -18.91 -9.28 -4.10
N GLU A 199 -19.35 -8.93 -2.90
CA GLU A 199 -20.25 -7.81 -2.63
C GLU A 199 -19.51 -6.53 -2.23
N GLY A 200 -18.29 -6.68 -1.68
CA GLY A 200 -17.49 -5.56 -1.24
C GLY A 200 -16.41 -5.90 -0.24
N ARG A 201 -15.78 -4.86 0.29
CA ARG A 201 -14.69 -4.93 1.26
C ARG A 201 -15.08 -4.20 2.53
N HIS A 202 -14.66 -4.76 3.67
CA HIS A 202 -14.73 -4.10 4.97
C HIS A 202 -13.34 -3.86 5.51
N LEU A 203 -13.07 -2.62 5.92
CA LEU A 203 -11.80 -2.18 6.48
C LEU A 203 -12.03 -1.52 7.83
N VAL A 204 -11.08 -1.73 8.75
CA VAL A 204 -11.08 -1.12 10.08
C VAL A 204 -9.83 -0.25 10.28
N ALA A 205 -9.92 0.76 11.12
CA ALA A 205 -8.79 1.64 11.43
C ALA A 205 -7.59 0.86 11.97
N ASN A 206 -6.40 1.20 11.49
CA ASN A 206 -5.14 0.66 11.98
C ASN A 206 -4.77 1.33 13.32
N PRO A 207 -4.74 0.59 14.44
CA PRO A 207 -4.46 1.15 15.75
C PRO A 207 -3.03 1.68 15.92
N TYR A 208 -2.12 1.33 14.99
CA TYR A 208 -0.73 1.79 14.96
C TYR A 208 -0.43 2.78 13.84
N PHE A 209 -1.48 3.35 13.22
CA PHE A 209 -1.27 4.35 12.17
C PHE A 209 -0.47 5.55 12.70
N HIS A 210 0.54 5.98 11.97
CA HIS A 210 1.59 6.89 12.47
C HIS A 210 1.24 8.38 12.41
N ILE A 211 0.14 8.74 11.76
CA ILE A 211 -0.24 10.14 11.58
C ILE A 211 -1.10 10.60 12.74
N VAL A 212 -0.81 11.79 13.24
CA VAL A 212 -1.60 12.50 14.24
C VAL A 212 -1.99 13.88 13.68
N ASP A 213 -3.10 14.41 14.17
CA ASP A 213 -3.51 15.78 13.86
C ASP A 213 -2.67 16.82 14.64
N THR A 214 -2.97 18.10 14.43
CA THR A 214 -2.28 19.21 15.12
C THR A 214 -2.55 19.28 16.64
N GLN A 215 -3.55 18.54 17.13
CA GLN A 215 -3.90 18.44 18.54
C GLN A 215 -3.32 17.16 19.20
N GLY A 216 -2.66 16.30 18.40
CA GLY A 216 -2.07 15.06 18.87
C GLY A 216 -3.03 13.86 18.84
N ASN A 217 -4.23 13.99 18.28
CA ASN A 217 -5.14 12.87 18.12
C ASN A 217 -4.67 11.96 16.98
N GLN A 218 -4.69 10.65 17.20
CA GLN A 218 -4.30 9.68 16.18
C GLN A 218 -5.35 9.60 15.07
N LEU A 219 -4.89 9.57 13.83
CA LEU A 219 -5.70 9.26 12.66
C LEU A 219 -5.74 7.75 12.39
N PRO A 220 -6.70 7.25 11.62
CA PRO A 220 -7.80 7.97 10.96
C PRO A 220 -8.96 8.27 11.94
N TYR A 221 -9.73 9.34 11.65
CA TYR A 221 -10.97 9.62 12.40
C TYR A 221 -12.11 8.66 12.03
N ILE A 222 -12.11 8.17 10.79
CA ILE A 222 -13.07 7.18 10.32
C ILE A 222 -12.59 5.82 10.78
N SER A 223 -13.37 5.16 11.66
CA SER A 223 -13.00 3.87 12.25
C SER A 223 -13.20 2.68 11.32
N GLU A 224 -14.17 2.77 10.43
CA GLU A 224 -14.58 1.67 9.53
C GLU A 224 -14.87 2.22 8.13
N GLN A 225 -14.60 1.43 7.11
CA GLN A 225 -14.88 1.74 5.71
C GLN A 225 -15.48 0.50 5.04
N ASP A 226 -16.61 0.69 4.36
CA ASP A 226 -17.24 -0.32 3.52
C ASP A 226 -17.17 0.10 2.06
N GLU A 227 -16.48 -0.69 1.24
CA GLU A 227 -16.43 -0.52 -0.20
C GLU A 227 -17.39 -1.51 -0.87
N VAL A 228 -18.51 -1.02 -1.37
CA VAL A 228 -19.55 -1.84 -2.03
C VAL A 228 -19.26 -1.96 -3.53
N TYR A 229 -19.25 -3.18 -4.05
CA TYR A 229 -19.05 -3.45 -5.48
C TYR A 229 -20.38 -3.39 -6.22
N ILE A 230 -20.52 -2.40 -7.10
CA ILE A 230 -21.69 -2.24 -7.95
C ILE A 230 -21.21 -2.22 -9.41
N ASN A 231 -21.45 -3.31 -10.12
CA ASN A 231 -21.03 -3.47 -11.51
C ASN A 231 -21.86 -2.61 -12.46
N ASP A 232 -23.15 -2.45 -12.19
CA ASP A 232 -24.06 -1.63 -12.99
C ASP A 232 -23.78 -0.15 -12.78
N ARG A 233 -23.51 0.55 -13.89
CA ARG A 233 -23.14 1.96 -13.87
C ARG A 233 -24.33 2.86 -13.51
N GLU A 234 -25.53 2.52 -13.96
CA GLU A 234 -26.73 3.34 -13.74
C GLU A 234 -27.15 3.21 -12.28
N ILE A 235 -27.13 2.00 -11.72
CA ILE A 235 -27.39 1.76 -10.29
C ILE A 235 -26.37 2.53 -9.44
N ARG A 236 -25.10 2.50 -9.81
CA ARG A 236 -24.04 3.24 -9.11
C ARG A 236 -24.29 4.76 -9.14
N LEU A 237 -24.70 5.30 -10.28
CA LEU A 237 -25.04 6.73 -10.43
C LEU A 237 -26.27 7.10 -9.60
N LEU A 238 -27.32 6.27 -9.58
CA LEU A 238 -28.51 6.48 -8.76
C LEU A 238 -28.17 6.52 -7.26
N LYS A 239 -27.31 5.63 -6.78
CA LYS A 239 -26.86 5.66 -5.39
C LYS A 239 -26.10 6.93 -5.02
N LEU A 240 -25.25 7.44 -5.94
CA LEU A 240 -24.58 8.73 -5.75
C LEU A 240 -25.59 9.88 -5.68
N ILE A 241 -26.55 9.94 -6.61
CA ILE A 241 -27.59 10.98 -6.66
C ILE A 241 -28.44 10.98 -5.38
N ASN A 242 -28.70 9.80 -4.83
CA ASN A 242 -29.48 9.65 -3.61
C ASN A 242 -28.69 9.91 -2.32
N GLY A 243 -27.37 10.18 -2.40
CA GLY A 243 -26.54 10.38 -1.22
C GLY A 243 -26.26 9.11 -0.41
N GLU A 244 -26.35 7.93 -1.05
CA GLU A 244 -26.07 6.65 -0.42
C GLU A 244 -24.58 6.29 -0.41
N VAL A 245 -23.69 7.20 -0.84
CA VAL A 245 -22.25 7.00 -0.96
C VAL A 245 -21.53 8.20 -0.36
N ASP A 246 -20.74 7.98 0.68
CA ASP A 246 -20.02 9.04 1.39
C ASP A 246 -18.82 9.57 0.63
N TYR A 247 -18.16 8.71 -0.18
CA TYR A 247 -16.97 9.07 -0.93
C TYR A 247 -16.88 8.34 -2.28
N LYS A 248 -16.60 9.07 -3.35
CA LYS A 248 -16.35 8.53 -4.69
C LYS A 248 -15.41 9.44 -5.48
N ALA A 249 -14.19 8.97 -5.78
CA ALA A 249 -13.18 9.72 -6.51
C ALA A 249 -12.90 9.16 -7.91
N GLN A 250 -13.01 7.85 -8.09
CA GLN A 250 -12.62 7.19 -9.33
C GLN A 250 -13.82 6.80 -10.19
N SER A 251 -13.59 6.63 -11.49
CA SER A 251 -14.60 6.14 -12.46
C SER A 251 -15.87 7.01 -12.54
N LEU A 252 -15.77 8.27 -12.13
CA LEU A 252 -16.78 9.28 -12.43
C LEU A 252 -16.45 9.90 -13.79
N GLN A 253 -17.40 9.78 -14.72
CA GLN A 253 -17.21 10.34 -16.07
C GLN A 253 -17.80 11.75 -16.15
N LEU A 254 -17.10 12.64 -16.82
CA LEU A 254 -17.51 14.05 -16.98
C LEU A 254 -18.96 14.24 -17.47
N PRO A 255 -19.52 13.39 -18.37
CA PRO A 255 -20.92 13.48 -18.77
C PRO A 255 -21.94 13.30 -17.64
N ALA A 256 -21.57 12.69 -16.51
CA ALA A 256 -22.45 12.58 -15.34
C ALA A 256 -22.45 13.85 -14.46
N ALA A 257 -21.50 14.76 -14.65
CA ALA A 257 -21.35 15.94 -13.81
C ALA A 257 -22.60 16.85 -13.76
N PRO A 258 -23.31 17.17 -14.88
CA PRO A 258 -24.50 17.97 -14.80
C PRO A 258 -25.58 17.35 -13.91
N LEU A 259 -25.84 16.07 -14.04
CA LEU A 259 -26.82 15.33 -13.23
C LEU A 259 -26.46 15.30 -11.76
N LEU A 260 -25.19 15.10 -11.44
CA LEU A 260 -24.70 15.15 -10.07
C LEU A 260 -24.81 16.56 -9.48
N LEU A 261 -24.48 17.61 -10.26
CA LEU A 261 -24.60 18.99 -9.81
C LEU A 261 -26.05 19.38 -9.53
N GLU A 262 -27.00 18.95 -10.36
CA GLU A 262 -28.44 19.22 -10.22
C GLU A 262 -28.99 18.57 -8.91
N ASN A 263 -28.50 17.39 -8.54
CA ASN A 263 -29.02 16.63 -7.41
C ASN A 263 -28.21 16.79 -6.11
N LYS A 264 -27.16 17.60 -6.09
CA LYS A 264 -26.25 17.71 -4.95
C LYS A 264 -26.93 18.10 -3.63
N GLU A 265 -27.93 19.00 -3.68
CA GLU A 265 -28.65 19.44 -2.47
C GLU A 265 -29.58 18.34 -1.94
N LYS A 266 -30.27 17.64 -2.85
CA LYS A 266 -31.13 16.50 -2.50
C LYS A 266 -30.36 15.35 -1.92
N GLY A 267 -29.20 15.03 -2.51
CA GLY A 267 -28.33 13.93 -2.08
C GLY A 267 -27.41 14.29 -0.91
N GLY A 268 -27.32 15.58 -0.52
CA GLY A 268 -26.50 16.03 0.60
C GLY A 268 -24.98 15.90 0.41
N TYR A 269 -24.49 15.83 -0.84
CA TYR A 269 -23.07 15.65 -1.14
C TYR A 269 -22.43 16.90 -1.74
N GLN A 270 -21.11 16.93 -1.71
CA GLN A 270 -20.30 17.96 -2.37
C GLN A 270 -19.59 17.39 -3.60
N ILE A 271 -19.34 18.22 -4.59
CA ILE A 271 -18.59 17.86 -5.81
C ILE A 271 -17.35 18.74 -5.87
N ASP A 272 -16.19 18.11 -5.90
CA ASP A 272 -14.89 18.75 -6.10
C ASP A 272 -14.40 18.39 -7.53
N LEU A 273 -14.38 19.36 -8.43
CA LEU A 273 -13.88 19.19 -9.80
C LEU A 273 -12.41 19.62 -9.81
N ARG A 274 -11.52 18.66 -9.97
CA ARG A 274 -10.09 18.91 -10.08
C ARG A 274 -9.61 18.65 -11.50
N PRO A 275 -8.71 19.50 -12.04
CA PRO A 275 -8.04 19.17 -13.29
C PRO A 275 -7.22 17.91 -13.11
N GLU A 276 -7.26 17.02 -14.09
CA GLU A 276 -6.34 15.90 -14.18
C GLU A 276 -4.95 16.47 -14.55
N ILE A 277 -3.92 16.11 -13.77
CA ILE A 277 -2.55 16.59 -13.95
C ILE A 277 -1.78 15.59 -14.82
#